data_1663ff001cf5556f4f3de223f82ca54e
#
_entry.id   1663ff001cf5556f4f3de223f82ca54e
#
_cell.length_a   1.000
_cell.length_b   1.000
_cell.length_c   1.000
_cell.angle_alpha   90.00
_cell.angle_beta   90.00
_cell.angle_gamma   90.00
#
_symmetry.space_group_name_H-M   'P 1'
#
loop_
_entity.id
_entity.type
_entity.pdbx_description
1 polymer ?
#
loop_
_entity_poly.entity_id
_entity_poly.type
_entity_poly.pdbx_seq_one_letter_code
_entity_poly.pdbx_strand_id
1 'polypeptide(L)'
;MKDNEKFIIGKKIGMTQIFDEEGNRISVTVIEAGPCVIVQKKNVKKEGYDALQIGFEARKVKNLSKPIEGHLASHKIDAKLKIFKEFKVKDISKYNEGDLINVNVFQENDVVDIHGVSIGKGFQGTVKRWHFNVGPMAHGSKNHRIPGSIGAGSGQSRVLKGKKMYGHMGDRNVTVKRIKIVKIMPEDNVILVMGSVPGKKNSVVTVTA
;
A
#
# COMPACT_ATOMS: atom_id res chain seq x y z
N MET A 1 -7.49 -0.68 -14.48
CA MET A 1 -6.21 -0.55 -13.76
C MET A 1 -5.22 -0.01 -14.78
N LYS A 2 -4.39 0.97 -14.41
CA LYS A 2 -3.32 1.45 -15.29
C LYS A 2 -2.26 0.36 -15.39
N ASP A 3 -1.71 0.18 -16.59
CA ASP A 3 -0.52 -0.66 -16.77
C ASP A 3 0.66 0.10 -16.20
N ASN A 4 1.39 -0.53 -15.30
CA ASN A 4 2.51 0.09 -14.61
C ASN A 4 3.78 -0.09 -15.47
N GLU A 5 4.53 0.98 -15.66
CA GLU A 5 5.82 0.93 -16.35
C GLU A 5 6.97 0.66 -15.37
N LYS A 6 6.88 1.22 -14.17
CA LYS A 6 7.83 1.02 -13.08
C LYS A 6 7.08 0.54 -11.83
N PHE A 7 7.58 -0.46 -11.16
CA PHE A 7 6.95 -1.02 -9.96
C PHE A 7 7.98 -1.70 -9.06
N ILE A 8 7.76 -1.63 -7.76
CA ILE A 8 8.57 -2.33 -6.75
C ILE A 8 7.75 -2.58 -5.48
N ILE A 9 8.11 -3.63 -4.76
CA ILE A 9 7.59 -3.89 -3.42
C ILE A 9 8.60 -3.38 -2.41
N GLY A 10 8.13 -2.69 -1.39
CA GLY A 10 9.00 -2.18 -0.33
C GLY A 10 8.35 -2.29 1.05
N LYS A 11 9.11 -1.87 2.04
CA LYS A 11 8.74 -1.88 3.44
C LYS A 11 8.93 -0.49 4.04
N LYS A 12 7.89 0.03 4.65
CA LYS A 12 7.95 1.33 5.34
C LYS A 12 8.82 1.22 6.59
N ILE A 13 9.96 1.88 6.60
CA ILE A 13 10.86 1.91 7.76
C ILE A 13 10.40 2.95 8.78
N GLY A 14 10.10 4.17 8.32
CA GLY A 14 9.71 5.26 9.19
C GLY A 14 9.54 6.57 8.43
N MET A 15 9.48 7.66 9.17
CA MET A 15 9.46 9.00 8.61
C MET A 15 10.61 9.81 9.20
N THR A 16 11.18 10.68 8.39
CA THR A 16 12.22 11.62 8.76
C THR A 16 12.00 12.94 8.02
N GLN A 17 12.93 13.87 8.16
CA GLN A 17 12.95 15.11 7.41
C GLN A 17 14.30 15.28 6.74
N ILE A 18 14.29 15.92 5.60
CA ILE A 18 15.48 16.36 4.88
C ILE A 18 15.31 17.85 4.54
N PHE A 19 16.39 18.49 4.24
CA PHE A 19 16.41 19.89 3.80
C PHE A 19 16.76 19.93 2.33
N ASP A 20 16.08 20.79 1.58
CA ASP A 20 16.43 21.08 0.21
C ASP A 20 17.60 22.09 0.13
N GLU A 21 18.02 22.43 -1.08
CA GLU A 21 19.12 23.40 -1.30
C GLU A 21 18.78 24.81 -0.83
N GLU A 22 17.50 25.13 -0.73
CA GLU A 22 17.01 26.43 -0.24
C GLU A 22 16.84 26.46 1.30
N GLY A 23 17.12 25.33 1.97
CA GLY A 23 16.96 25.20 3.42
C GLY A 23 15.53 24.90 3.88
N ASN A 24 14.58 24.63 2.95
CA ASN A 24 13.23 24.27 3.31
C ASN A 24 13.17 22.82 3.82
N ARG A 25 12.40 22.60 4.87
CA ARG A 25 12.20 21.28 5.47
C ARG A 25 11.18 20.46 4.70
N ILE A 26 11.60 19.33 4.15
CA ILE A 26 10.75 18.37 3.49
C ILE A 26 10.56 17.15 4.40
N SER A 27 9.32 16.84 4.77
CA SER A 27 9.02 15.60 5.48
C SER A 27 8.98 14.42 4.50
N VAL A 28 9.71 13.35 4.81
CA VAL A 28 9.84 12.19 3.93
C VAL A 28 9.55 10.89 4.67
N THR A 29 9.01 9.92 3.95
CA THR A 29 8.92 8.53 4.39
C THR A 29 10.04 7.73 3.78
N VAL A 30 10.72 6.95 4.60
CA VAL A 30 11.78 6.02 4.22
C VAL A 30 11.16 4.68 3.89
N ILE A 31 11.38 4.20 2.67
CA ILE A 31 10.92 2.89 2.19
C ILE A 31 12.14 2.06 1.79
N GLU A 32 12.36 0.93 2.43
CA GLU A 32 13.27 -0.11 1.99
C GLU A 32 12.59 -0.84 0.82
N ALA A 33 13.10 -0.69 -0.40
CA ALA A 33 12.46 -1.13 -1.62
C ALA A 33 13.35 -2.10 -2.40
N GLY A 34 12.97 -3.36 -2.45
CA GLY A 34 13.73 -4.41 -3.14
C GLY A 34 14.92 -4.96 -2.31
N PRO A 35 15.77 -5.81 -2.90
CA PRO A 35 15.58 -6.38 -4.23
C PRO A 35 14.32 -7.26 -4.32
N CYS A 36 13.62 -7.17 -5.43
CA CYS A 36 12.44 -7.99 -5.73
C CYS A 36 12.79 -8.99 -6.84
N VAL A 37 12.27 -10.22 -6.74
CA VAL A 37 12.49 -11.28 -7.73
C VAL A 37 11.22 -11.48 -8.55
N ILE A 38 11.32 -11.56 -9.87
CA ILE A 38 10.20 -11.96 -10.73
C ILE A 38 10.02 -13.47 -10.58
N VAL A 39 8.88 -13.89 -10.03
CA VAL A 39 8.60 -15.29 -9.74
C VAL A 39 7.91 -15.97 -10.91
N GLN A 40 6.87 -15.35 -11.47
CA GLN A 40 6.06 -15.94 -12.52
C GLN A 40 5.58 -14.88 -13.51
N LYS A 41 5.56 -15.25 -14.79
CA LYS A 41 4.90 -14.49 -15.84
C LYS A 41 3.50 -15.06 -16.07
N LYS A 42 2.48 -14.24 -15.88
CA LYS A 42 1.09 -14.60 -16.15
C LYS A 42 0.66 -14.10 -17.50
N ASN A 43 0.17 -14.99 -18.34
CA ASN A 43 -0.23 -14.70 -19.71
C ASN A 43 -1.73 -14.89 -19.90
N VAL A 44 -2.33 -14.10 -20.81
CA VAL A 44 -3.77 -14.20 -21.16
C VAL A 44 -4.19 -15.62 -21.53
N LYS A 45 -3.31 -16.40 -22.19
CA LYS A 45 -3.65 -17.77 -22.64
C LYS A 45 -3.92 -18.76 -21.51
N LYS A 46 -3.25 -18.63 -20.37
CA LYS A 46 -3.37 -19.54 -19.21
C LYS A 46 -4.23 -18.95 -18.10
N GLU A 47 -3.94 -17.71 -17.70
CA GLU A 47 -4.53 -17.04 -16.55
C GLU A 47 -5.62 -16.03 -16.91
N GLY A 48 -5.78 -15.70 -18.20
CA GLY A 48 -6.79 -14.75 -18.67
C GLY A 48 -6.38 -13.27 -18.59
N TYR A 49 -5.18 -12.97 -18.09
CA TYR A 49 -4.62 -11.60 -18.00
C TYR A 49 -3.10 -11.60 -18.01
N ASP A 50 -2.53 -10.46 -18.39
CA ASP A 50 -1.10 -10.24 -18.41
C ASP A 50 -0.63 -9.57 -17.12
N ALA A 51 0.28 -10.23 -16.38
CA ALA A 51 0.86 -9.71 -15.15
C ALA A 51 2.20 -10.38 -14.82
N LEU A 52 3.00 -9.70 -14.00
CA LEU A 52 4.19 -10.26 -13.37
C LEU A 52 3.92 -10.50 -11.89
N GLN A 53 4.15 -11.70 -11.42
CA GLN A 53 4.18 -12.00 -10.00
C GLN A 53 5.59 -11.77 -9.48
N ILE A 54 5.70 -10.91 -8.47
CA ILE A 54 6.98 -10.51 -7.88
C ILE A 54 7.01 -10.93 -6.43
N GLY A 55 8.15 -11.47 -6.03
CA GLY A 55 8.43 -11.85 -4.66
C GLY A 55 9.37 -10.87 -3.98
N PHE A 56 9.14 -10.64 -2.70
CA PHE A 56 9.91 -9.72 -1.86
C PHE A 56 10.17 -10.32 -0.47
N GLU A 57 11.19 -9.79 0.19
CA GLU A 57 11.65 -10.17 1.53
C GLU A 57 12.26 -11.58 1.59
N ALA A 58 13.53 -11.67 1.11
CA ALA A 58 14.39 -12.81 1.34
C ALA A 58 14.94 -12.80 2.78
N ARG A 59 14.08 -12.93 3.79
CA ARG A 59 14.56 -13.12 5.16
C ARG A 59 14.89 -14.58 5.44
N LYS A 60 15.73 -14.81 6.46
CA LYS A 60 15.97 -16.11 7.13
C LYS A 60 14.63 -16.68 7.62
N VAL A 61 13.74 -17.03 6.71
CA VAL A 61 12.49 -17.73 7.03
C VAL A 61 12.92 -19.14 7.35
N LYS A 62 12.91 -19.50 8.60
CA LYS A 62 13.33 -20.84 9.06
C LYS A 62 12.47 -21.92 8.40
N ASN A 63 11.18 -21.64 8.13
CA ASN A 63 10.29 -22.59 7.46
C ASN A 63 9.35 -21.81 6.53
N LEU A 64 9.48 -22.02 5.22
CA LEU A 64 8.44 -21.69 4.25
C LEU A 64 7.36 -22.77 4.32
N SER A 65 6.12 -22.41 3.99
CA SER A 65 5.08 -23.43 3.84
C SER A 65 5.35 -24.27 2.58
N LYS A 66 5.11 -25.56 2.65
CA LYS A 66 5.33 -26.51 1.52
C LYS A 66 4.72 -26.03 0.19
N PRO A 67 3.50 -25.43 0.14
CA PRO A 67 2.92 -24.91 -1.12
C PRO A 67 3.78 -23.78 -1.72
N ILE A 68 4.33 -22.88 -0.89
CA ILE A 68 5.19 -21.78 -1.37
C ILE A 68 6.53 -22.34 -1.87
N GLU A 69 7.11 -23.30 -1.17
CA GLU A 69 8.34 -23.98 -1.62
C GLU A 69 8.13 -24.67 -2.96
N GLY A 70 7.03 -25.42 -3.12
CA GLY A 70 6.67 -26.04 -4.39
C GLY A 70 6.45 -25.04 -5.53
N HIS A 71 5.81 -23.90 -5.24
CA HIS A 71 5.63 -22.83 -6.22
C HIS A 71 6.96 -22.23 -6.67
N LEU A 72 7.85 -21.90 -5.74
CA LEU A 72 9.18 -21.37 -6.07
C LEU A 72 10.04 -22.38 -6.83
N ALA A 73 10.01 -23.65 -6.43
CA ALA A 73 10.74 -24.72 -7.09
C ALA A 73 10.27 -24.94 -8.54
N SER A 74 8.94 -24.85 -8.81
CA SER A 74 8.40 -24.97 -10.17
C SER A 74 8.90 -23.87 -11.12
N HIS A 75 9.24 -22.70 -10.58
CA HIS A 75 9.81 -21.56 -11.33
C HIS A 75 11.34 -21.45 -11.20
N LYS A 76 12.02 -22.47 -10.64
CA LYS A 76 13.49 -22.54 -10.46
C LYS A 76 14.07 -21.34 -9.68
N ILE A 77 13.37 -20.91 -8.64
CA ILE A 77 13.79 -19.80 -7.79
C ILE A 77 14.24 -20.32 -6.43
N ASP A 78 15.52 -20.18 -6.13
CA ASP A 78 16.13 -20.65 -4.87
C ASP A 78 15.93 -19.64 -3.71
N ALA A 79 15.46 -18.44 -3.99
CA ALA A 79 15.24 -17.40 -3.00
C ALA A 79 14.02 -17.70 -2.10
N LYS A 80 14.19 -17.64 -0.78
CA LYS A 80 13.10 -17.81 0.21
C LYS A 80 12.30 -16.54 0.31
N LEU A 81 11.26 -16.39 -0.52
CA LEU A 81 10.40 -15.20 -0.60
C LEU A 81 9.16 -15.37 0.26
N LYS A 82 8.75 -14.29 0.93
CA LYS A 82 7.59 -14.30 1.84
C LYS A 82 6.38 -13.55 1.28
N ILE A 83 6.61 -12.50 0.52
CA ILE A 83 5.57 -11.59 0.07
C ILE A 83 5.49 -11.66 -1.44
N PHE A 84 4.30 -11.95 -1.96
CA PHE A 84 4.04 -12.00 -3.39
C PHE A 84 3.01 -10.93 -3.75
N LYS A 85 3.26 -10.20 -4.83
CA LYS A 85 2.31 -9.24 -5.42
C LYS A 85 2.35 -9.33 -6.93
N GLU A 86 1.22 -9.05 -7.54
CA GLU A 86 1.08 -9.05 -8.99
C GLU A 86 0.96 -7.62 -9.50
N PHE A 87 1.66 -7.36 -10.58
CA PHE A 87 1.63 -6.08 -11.28
C PHE A 87 1.26 -6.31 -12.75
N LYS A 88 0.25 -5.59 -13.21
CA LYS A 88 -0.09 -5.55 -14.62
C LYS A 88 0.95 -4.74 -15.37
N VAL A 89 1.46 -5.29 -16.45
CA VAL A 89 2.46 -4.66 -17.31
C VAL A 89 1.98 -4.70 -18.75
N LYS A 90 2.42 -3.73 -19.57
CA LYS A 90 2.09 -3.68 -20.99
C LYS A 90 2.80 -4.80 -21.77
N ASP A 91 4.08 -4.98 -21.51
CA ASP A 91 4.95 -5.90 -22.24
C ASP A 91 5.61 -6.90 -21.29
N ILE A 92 5.09 -8.11 -21.23
CA ILE A 92 5.68 -9.18 -20.42
C ILE A 92 6.99 -9.70 -21.02
N SER A 93 7.18 -9.55 -22.34
CA SER A 93 8.35 -10.10 -23.06
C SER A 93 9.68 -9.51 -22.63
N LYS A 94 9.66 -8.33 -22.00
CA LYS A 94 10.86 -7.64 -21.51
C LYS A 94 11.46 -8.23 -20.25
N TYR A 95 10.72 -9.09 -19.55
CA TYR A 95 11.11 -9.62 -18.26
C TYR A 95 11.32 -11.13 -18.32
N ASN A 96 12.22 -11.67 -17.53
CA ASN A 96 12.41 -13.10 -17.35
C ASN A 96 12.13 -13.53 -15.91
N GLU A 97 11.70 -14.76 -15.75
CA GLU A 97 11.57 -15.38 -14.42
C GLU A 97 12.96 -15.49 -13.80
N GLY A 98 13.11 -15.07 -12.54
CA GLY A 98 14.38 -14.97 -11.84
C GLY A 98 15.05 -13.58 -11.93
N ASP A 99 14.61 -12.68 -12.81
CA ASP A 99 15.17 -11.32 -12.89
C ASP A 99 14.97 -10.56 -11.59
N LEU A 100 15.97 -9.73 -11.23
CA LEU A 100 15.95 -8.87 -10.06
C LEU A 100 15.48 -7.46 -10.42
N ILE A 101 14.50 -6.96 -9.71
CA ILE A 101 14.05 -5.57 -9.80
C ILE A 101 14.60 -4.81 -8.59
N ASN A 102 15.48 -3.86 -8.86
CA ASN A 102 16.12 -3.00 -7.87
C ASN A 102 15.53 -1.58 -7.91
N VAL A 103 15.93 -0.77 -6.95
CA VAL A 103 15.52 0.64 -6.80
C VAL A 103 15.88 1.50 -8.02
N ASN A 104 16.88 1.09 -8.80
CA ASN A 104 17.40 1.81 -9.98
C ASN A 104 16.37 1.97 -11.13
N VAL A 105 15.24 1.28 -11.06
CA VAL A 105 14.12 1.46 -12.00
C VAL A 105 13.51 2.86 -11.88
N PHE A 106 13.61 3.48 -10.70
CA PHE A 106 13.10 4.81 -10.42
C PHE A 106 14.19 5.87 -10.52
N GLN A 107 13.78 7.11 -10.75
CA GLN A 107 14.65 8.28 -10.77
C GLN A 107 14.17 9.29 -9.72
N GLU A 108 15.08 10.15 -9.27
CA GLU A 108 14.73 11.27 -8.41
C GLU A 108 13.75 12.20 -9.15
N ASN A 109 12.80 12.74 -8.40
CA ASN A 109 11.68 13.53 -8.90
C ASN A 109 10.58 12.75 -9.66
N ASP A 110 10.69 11.43 -9.83
CA ASP A 110 9.58 10.63 -10.36
C ASP A 110 8.33 10.80 -9.49
N VAL A 111 7.17 10.82 -10.14
CA VAL A 111 5.87 10.89 -9.47
C VAL A 111 5.26 9.50 -9.43
N VAL A 112 5.07 8.97 -8.24
CA VAL A 112 4.63 7.58 -8.00
C VAL A 112 3.34 7.50 -7.22
N ASP A 113 2.62 6.40 -7.42
CA ASP A 113 1.47 6.00 -6.61
C ASP A 113 1.91 4.94 -5.60
N ILE A 114 1.55 5.11 -4.33
CA ILE A 114 1.93 4.17 -3.26
C ILE A 114 0.69 3.50 -2.70
N HIS A 115 0.67 2.18 -2.78
CA HIS A 115 -0.41 1.35 -2.27
C HIS A 115 0.04 0.68 -0.97
N GLY A 116 -0.83 0.66 0.01
CA GLY A 116 -0.57 0.00 1.28
C GLY A 116 -1.86 -0.25 2.06
N VAL A 117 -1.73 -0.97 3.17
CA VAL A 117 -2.84 -1.21 4.09
C VAL A 117 -2.79 -0.19 5.21
N SER A 118 -3.87 0.56 5.39
CA SER A 118 -3.97 1.57 6.45
C SER A 118 -3.98 0.93 7.84
N ILE A 119 -3.52 1.68 8.85
CA ILE A 119 -3.53 1.22 10.24
C ILE A 119 -4.96 0.93 10.67
N GLY A 120 -5.22 -0.29 11.16
CA GLY A 120 -6.51 -0.68 11.73
C GLY A 120 -6.81 0.10 13.02
N LYS A 121 -8.05 0.57 13.16
CA LYS A 121 -8.54 1.29 14.33
C LYS A 121 -9.71 0.56 15.01
N GLY A 122 -10.03 -0.66 14.55
CA GLY A 122 -11.13 -1.44 15.04
C GLY A 122 -12.51 -0.82 14.74
N PHE A 123 -13.53 -1.20 15.50
CA PHE A 123 -14.87 -0.64 15.39
C PHE A 123 -14.89 0.78 15.98
N GLN A 124 -15.31 1.77 15.19
CA GLN A 124 -15.31 3.17 15.59
C GLN A 124 -16.69 3.81 15.44
N GLY A 125 -16.95 4.77 16.33
CA GLY A 125 -18.14 5.63 16.29
C GLY A 125 -18.05 6.66 15.15
N THR A 126 -19.19 7.30 14.88
CA THR A 126 -19.35 8.28 13.80
C THR A 126 -18.45 9.51 13.96
N VAL A 127 -18.20 9.94 15.17
CA VAL A 127 -17.33 11.09 15.46
C VAL A 127 -15.91 10.83 14.95
N LYS A 128 -15.31 9.70 15.29
CA LYS A 128 -13.94 9.37 14.84
C LYS A 128 -13.88 8.90 13.40
N ARG A 129 -14.88 8.12 12.95
CA ARG A 129 -14.88 7.51 11.62
C ARG A 129 -15.21 8.49 10.51
N TRP A 130 -16.13 9.44 10.79
CA TRP A 130 -16.70 10.33 9.78
C TRP A 130 -16.62 11.81 10.15
N HIS A 131 -15.93 12.14 11.24
CA HIS A 131 -15.77 13.52 11.74
C HIS A 131 -17.09 14.23 12.04
N PHE A 132 -18.06 13.50 12.60
CA PHE A 132 -19.31 14.10 13.06
C PHE A 132 -19.05 15.01 14.27
N ASN A 133 -19.81 16.09 14.36
CA ASN A 133 -19.77 16.95 15.50
C ASN A 133 -20.24 16.23 16.77
N VAL A 134 -19.65 16.57 17.88
CA VAL A 134 -20.06 16.11 19.19
C VAL A 134 -21.23 17.00 19.65
N GLY A 135 -22.27 16.41 20.22
CA GLY A 135 -23.37 17.16 20.79
C GLY A 135 -22.99 17.93 22.06
N PRO A 136 -23.87 18.81 22.55
CA PRO A 136 -23.63 19.55 23.79
C PRO A 136 -23.33 18.66 24.97
N MET A 137 -22.34 19.03 25.79
CA MET A 137 -21.96 18.29 26.99
C MET A 137 -22.68 18.76 28.25
N ALA A 138 -23.41 19.85 28.16
CA ALA A 138 -24.18 20.47 29.24
C ALA A 138 -25.65 20.69 28.82
N HIS A 139 -26.41 21.45 29.58
CA HIS A 139 -27.81 21.78 29.35
C HIS A 139 -28.76 20.58 29.25
N GLY A 140 -28.44 19.47 29.94
CA GLY A 140 -29.27 18.25 29.96
C GLY A 140 -29.28 17.44 28.68
N SER A 141 -28.36 17.72 27.74
CA SER A 141 -28.24 16.93 26.51
C SER A 141 -27.85 15.48 26.85
N LYS A 142 -28.59 14.52 26.26
CA LYS A 142 -28.26 13.09 26.30
C LYS A 142 -27.57 12.61 25.01
N ASN A 143 -27.40 13.49 24.04
CA ASN A 143 -26.86 13.22 22.71
C ASN A 143 -25.42 13.70 22.59
N HIS A 144 -24.45 13.04 23.22
CA HIS A 144 -23.06 13.48 23.20
C HIS A 144 -22.30 13.02 21.95
N ARG A 145 -22.30 11.73 21.67
CA ARG A 145 -21.48 11.11 20.58
C ARG A 145 -22.27 10.21 19.64
N ILE A 146 -23.59 10.32 19.66
CA ILE A 146 -24.46 9.51 18.79
C ILE A 146 -24.62 10.14 17.39
N PRO A 147 -24.98 9.34 16.37
CA PRO A 147 -25.05 9.81 14.99
C PRO A 147 -26.19 10.81 14.69
N GLY A 148 -27.20 10.89 15.57
CA GLY A 148 -28.42 11.65 15.30
C GLY A 148 -29.35 10.93 14.31
N SER A 149 -30.17 11.69 13.60
CA SER A 149 -31.12 11.12 12.62
C SER A 149 -30.45 10.37 11.50
N ILE A 150 -30.96 9.19 11.16
CA ILE A 150 -30.45 8.33 10.09
C ILE A 150 -31.27 8.41 8.79
N GLY A 151 -32.38 9.14 8.78
CA GLY A 151 -33.21 9.30 7.59
C GLY A 151 -34.44 10.15 7.80
N ALA A 152 -35.22 10.32 6.75
CA ALA A 152 -36.42 11.20 6.68
C ALA A 152 -37.70 10.52 7.19
N GLY A 153 -37.63 9.43 7.95
CA GLY A 153 -38.82 8.78 8.51
C GLY A 153 -39.62 7.99 7.46
N SER A 154 -40.94 8.08 7.53
CA SER A 154 -41.89 7.23 6.80
C SER A 154 -41.86 7.36 5.28
N GLY A 155 -41.39 8.47 4.73
CA GLY A 155 -41.44 8.71 3.27
C GLY A 155 -40.63 7.74 2.42
N GLN A 156 -39.58 7.15 2.97
CA GLN A 156 -38.70 6.21 2.24
C GLN A 156 -38.68 4.80 2.84
N SER A 157 -39.21 4.61 4.04
CA SER A 157 -39.28 3.32 4.78
C SER A 157 -37.99 2.53 4.86
N ARG A 158 -36.83 3.17 4.59
CA ARG A 158 -35.49 2.56 4.64
C ARG A 158 -34.41 3.59 4.91
N VAL A 159 -33.26 3.13 5.37
CA VAL A 159 -32.04 3.93 5.42
C VAL A 159 -31.35 3.86 4.07
N LEU A 160 -30.98 5.01 3.52
CA LEU A 160 -30.31 5.10 2.22
C LEU A 160 -28.92 4.45 2.26
N LYS A 161 -28.54 3.82 1.13
CA LYS A 161 -27.19 3.27 0.96
C LYS A 161 -26.15 4.38 1.09
N GLY A 162 -24.99 4.06 1.67
CA GLY A 162 -23.91 5.03 1.89
C GLY A 162 -24.09 5.94 3.10
N LYS A 163 -25.16 5.79 3.90
CA LYS A 163 -25.34 6.55 5.15
C LYS A 163 -24.15 6.30 6.09
N LYS A 164 -23.54 7.38 6.58
CA LYS A 164 -22.39 7.34 7.49
C LYS A 164 -22.82 6.84 8.87
N MET A 165 -22.34 5.65 9.25
CA MET A 165 -22.66 4.98 10.52
C MET A 165 -21.37 4.43 11.16
N TYR A 166 -21.51 3.86 12.35
CA TYR A 166 -20.42 3.14 13.04
C TYR A 166 -19.90 1.99 12.16
N GLY A 167 -18.73 1.50 12.46
CA GLY A 167 -18.20 0.31 11.83
C GLY A 167 -16.68 0.26 11.87
N HIS A 168 -16.14 -0.75 11.22
CA HIS A 168 -14.71 -0.96 11.11
C HIS A 168 -14.03 0.22 10.42
N MET A 169 -12.93 0.70 11.01
CA MET A 169 -12.12 1.79 10.48
C MET A 169 -10.67 1.35 10.33
N GLY A 170 -10.06 1.70 9.20
CA GLY A 170 -8.70 1.27 8.87
C GLY A 170 -8.64 -0.18 8.38
N ASP A 171 -7.42 -0.76 8.35
CA ASP A 171 -7.13 -2.09 7.84
C ASP A 171 -7.75 -2.36 6.45
N ARG A 172 -7.59 -1.38 5.58
CA ARG A 172 -8.07 -1.41 4.19
C ARG A 172 -6.98 -0.95 3.24
N ASN A 173 -7.04 -1.42 2.03
CA ASN A 173 -6.15 -0.95 0.97
C ASN A 173 -6.40 0.53 0.70
N VAL A 174 -5.34 1.31 0.73
CA VAL A 174 -5.34 2.75 0.45
C VAL A 174 -4.22 3.04 -0.53
N THR A 175 -4.52 3.86 -1.52
CA THR A 175 -3.54 4.37 -2.47
C THR A 175 -3.35 5.86 -2.23
N VAL A 176 -2.12 6.27 -1.99
CA VAL A 176 -1.74 7.67 -2.01
C VAL A 176 -1.10 7.95 -3.35
N LYS A 177 -1.74 8.83 -4.12
CA LYS A 177 -1.36 9.11 -5.50
C LYS A 177 -0.45 10.32 -5.61
N ARG A 178 0.35 10.33 -6.68
CA ARG A 178 1.20 11.46 -7.07
C ARG A 178 2.17 11.90 -5.97
N ILE A 179 2.84 10.94 -5.36
CA ILE A 179 3.91 11.21 -4.41
C ILE A 179 5.21 11.38 -5.19
N LYS A 180 5.96 12.42 -4.87
CA LYS A 180 7.28 12.69 -5.46
C LYS A 180 8.35 11.88 -4.74
N ILE A 181 9.23 11.24 -5.50
CA ILE A 181 10.46 10.65 -4.97
C ILE A 181 11.45 11.80 -4.76
N VAL A 182 11.98 11.94 -3.56
CA VAL A 182 12.91 13.02 -3.21
C VAL A 182 14.35 12.60 -3.42
N LYS A 183 14.70 11.38 -2.95
CA LYS A 183 16.05 10.84 -3.06
C LYS A 183 16.02 9.32 -3.15
N ILE A 184 16.98 8.76 -3.87
CA ILE A 184 17.17 7.31 -3.98
C ILE A 184 18.58 6.97 -3.47
N MET A 185 18.68 5.96 -2.63
CA MET A 185 19.94 5.41 -2.13
C MET A 185 20.06 3.96 -2.57
N PRO A 186 20.72 3.68 -3.70
CA PRO A 186 20.80 2.34 -4.27
C PRO A 186 21.58 1.36 -3.41
N GLU A 187 22.62 1.82 -2.71
CA GLU A 187 23.46 0.99 -1.85
C GLU A 187 22.66 0.33 -0.71
N ASP A 188 21.73 1.07 -0.13
CA ASP A 188 20.88 0.61 0.96
C ASP A 188 19.52 0.07 0.49
N ASN A 189 19.24 0.11 -0.82
CA ASN A 189 17.92 -0.18 -1.39
C ASN A 189 16.78 0.67 -0.79
N VAL A 190 17.03 1.97 -0.61
CA VAL A 190 16.10 2.90 0.04
C VAL A 190 15.59 3.95 -0.93
N ILE A 191 14.28 4.21 -0.85
CA ILE A 191 13.61 5.32 -1.53
C ILE A 191 13.04 6.28 -0.48
N LEU A 192 13.34 7.57 -0.61
CA LEU A 192 12.75 8.64 0.17
C LEU A 192 11.61 9.28 -0.62
N VAL A 193 10.39 9.13 -0.14
CA VAL A 193 9.20 9.70 -0.77
C VAL A 193 8.62 10.84 0.06
N MET A 194 8.13 11.87 -0.61
CA MET A 194 7.57 13.06 0.04
C MET A 194 6.28 12.73 0.79
N GLY A 195 6.20 13.14 2.06
CA GLY A 195 5.00 13.03 2.87
C GLY A 195 4.76 11.67 3.50
N SER A 196 3.51 11.37 3.84
CA SER A 196 3.11 10.17 4.57
C SER A 196 2.64 9.05 3.67
N VAL A 197 2.99 7.82 4.05
CA VAL A 197 2.63 6.57 3.34
C VAL A 197 1.71 5.72 4.24
N PRO A 198 0.73 5.01 3.68
CA PRO A 198 -0.17 4.16 4.44
C PRO A 198 0.55 3.08 5.25
N GLY A 199 -0.04 2.69 6.36
CA GLY A 199 0.44 1.58 7.18
C GLY A 199 1.33 1.99 8.35
N LYS A 200 1.59 1.02 9.21
CA LYS A 200 2.49 1.14 10.37
C LYS A 200 3.96 0.96 9.95
N LYS A 201 4.88 1.20 10.86
CA LYS A 201 6.29 0.84 10.69
C LYS A 201 6.40 -0.66 10.35
N ASN A 202 7.27 -1.00 9.41
CA ASN A 202 7.46 -2.34 8.86
C ASN A 202 6.27 -2.91 8.07
N SER A 203 5.28 -2.10 7.67
CA SER A 203 4.24 -2.53 6.74
C SER A 203 4.76 -2.59 5.31
N VAL A 204 4.21 -3.55 4.56
CA VAL A 204 4.49 -3.71 3.14
C VAL A 204 3.73 -2.65 2.36
N VAL A 205 4.41 -2.05 1.41
CA VAL A 205 3.86 -1.08 0.45
C VAL A 205 4.31 -1.46 -0.96
N THR A 206 3.53 -1.07 -1.95
CA THR A 206 3.92 -1.20 -3.36
C THR A 206 4.00 0.19 -3.96
N VAL A 207 5.07 0.44 -4.70
CA VAL A 207 5.34 1.70 -5.38
C VAL A 207 5.19 1.44 -6.87
N THR A 208 4.41 2.27 -7.56
CA THR A 208 4.14 2.17 -9.00
C THR A 208 4.19 3.54 -9.67
N ALA A 209 4.65 3.60 -10.90
CA ALA A 209 4.66 4.80 -11.73
C ALA A 209 4.09 4.52 -13.13
#